data_4f9ca80da19ef220038f1a8d4509b4d0
#
_entry.id   4f9ca80da19ef220038f1a8d4509b4d0
#
_cell.length_a   1.000
_cell.length_b   1.000
_cell.length_c   1.000
_cell.angle_alpha   90.00
_cell.angle_beta   90.00
_cell.angle_gamma   90.00
#
_symmetry.space_group_name_H-M   'P 1'
#
loop_
_entity.id
_entity.type
_entity.pdbx_description
1 polymer ?
#
loop_
_entity_poly.entity_id
_entity_poly.type
_entity_poly.pdbx_seq_one_letter_code
_entity_poly.pdbx_strand_id
1 'polypeptide(L)'
;MNFIVTIDGPSSSGKSTLAKKLAKKLSFAHIDSGSIYRAVTLYALQNNLLLNGKFLINKLISSLSTSNISLKENKNGIFKMHINDLDVEDKIRGSKVSNHVSEIAKFQKIREFVLKIQRDISKDKSIVMDGRDIGSFVFPNADVKFYIDSSIETRSM
;
A
#
# COMPACT_ATOMS: atom_id res chain seq x y z
N MET A 1 3.06 -21.97 -8.86
CA MET A 1 2.36 -21.45 -7.67
C MET A 1 3.19 -20.31 -7.13
N ASN A 2 2.61 -19.12 -6.94
CA ASN A 2 3.36 -17.96 -6.45
C ASN A 2 3.46 -18.01 -4.92
N PHE A 3 4.61 -17.65 -4.38
CA PHE A 3 4.88 -17.68 -2.95
C PHE A 3 4.60 -16.32 -2.32
N ILE A 4 3.86 -16.28 -1.22
CA ILE A 4 3.44 -15.04 -0.56
C ILE A 4 4.03 -14.98 0.84
N VAL A 5 4.85 -13.94 1.07
CA VAL A 5 5.37 -13.60 2.39
C VAL A 5 4.71 -12.29 2.84
N THR A 6 4.17 -12.28 4.07
CA THR A 6 3.60 -11.07 4.67
C THR A 6 4.41 -10.62 5.87
N ILE A 7 4.58 -9.31 6.01
CA ILE A 7 5.28 -8.70 7.15
C ILE A 7 4.39 -7.59 7.71
N ASP A 8 3.78 -7.85 8.86
CA ASP A 8 2.90 -6.92 9.55
C ASP A 8 3.59 -6.26 10.73
N GLY A 9 3.08 -5.14 11.15
CA GLY A 9 3.58 -4.41 12.33
C GLY A 9 3.22 -2.92 12.32
N PRO A 10 3.45 -2.23 13.44
CA PRO A 10 3.16 -0.81 13.57
C PRO A 10 4.04 0.06 12.65
N SER A 11 3.65 1.33 12.51
CA SER A 11 4.48 2.31 11.80
C SER A 11 5.85 2.44 12.46
N SER A 12 6.88 2.71 11.64
CA SER A 12 8.27 2.90 12.10
C SER A 12 8.89 1.70 12.84
N SER A 13 8.37 0.49 12.61
CA SER A 13 8.93 -0.75 13.21
C SER A 13 10.09 -1.36 12.40
N GLY A 14 10.49 -0.74 11.28
CA GLY A 14 11.53 -1.30 10.39
C GLY A 14 11.04 -2.36 9.41
N LYS A 15 9.73 -2.70 9.39
CA LYS A 15 9.18 -3.76 8.54
C LYS A 15 9.43 -3.56 7.05
N SER A 16 9.28 -2.33 6.53
CA SER A 16 9.50 -2.06 5.11
C SER A 16 10.97 -2.23 4.70
N THR A 17 11.91 -1.89 5.59
CA THR A 17 13.33 -2.13 5.36
C THR A 17 13.63 -3.62 5.33
N LEU A 18 13.06 -4.38 6.26
CA LEU A 18 13.20 -5.85 6.30
C LEU A 18 12.55 -6.48 5.06
N ALA A 19 11.34 -6.07 4.71
CA ALA A 19 10.61 -6.57 3.54
C ALA A 19 11.39 -6.38 2.24
N LYS A 20 11.98 -5.19 2.03
CA LYS A 20 12.85 -4.91 0.87
C LYS A 20 14.07 -5.82 0.82
N LYS A 21 14.76 -5.99 1.95
CA LYS A 21 15.94 -6.87 2.04
C LYS A 21 15.58 -8.34 1.77
N LEU A 22 14.47 -8.80 2.36
CA LEU A 22 13.98 -10.16 2.18
C LEU A 22 13.56 -10.42 0.73
N ALA A 23 12.77 -9.52 0.15
CA ALA A 23 12.35 -9.62 -1.25
C ALA A 23 13.55 -9.70 -2.20
N LYS A 24 14.55 -8.84 -2.01
CA LYS A 24 15.80 -8.86 -2.79
C LYS A 24 16.52 -10.20 -2.65
N LYS A 25 16.63 -10.74 -1.42
CA LYS A 25 17.33 -12.02 -1.16
C LYS A 25 16.60 -13.21 -1.77
N LEU A 26 15.28 -13.18 -1.82
CA LEU A 26 14.45 -14.24 -2.40
C LEU A 26 14.19 -14.07 -3.90
N SER A 27 14.60 -12.94 -4.49
CA SER A 27 14.22 -12.54 -5.87
C SER A 27 12.70 -12.43 -6.05
N PHE A 28 12.00 -11.98 -5.02
CA PHE A 28 10.55 -11.72 -5.01
C PHE A 28 10.27 -10.23 -5.22
N ALA A 29 9.05 -9.91 -5.64
CA ALA A 29 8.59 -8.53 -5.71
C ALA A 29 8.34 -7.98 -4.29
N HIS A 30 8.82 -6.77 -3.99
CA HIS A 30 8.48 -6.06 -2.77
C HIS A 30 7.28 -5.13 -3.00
N ILE A 31 6.27 -5.22 -2.16
CA ILE A 31 5.06 -4.40 -2.21
C ILE A 31 4.83 -3.72 -0.86
N ASP A 32 4.92 -2.39 -0.84
CA ASP A 32 4.48 -1.56 0.29
C ASP A 32 2.97 -1.32 0.18
N SER A 33 2.19 -2.01 1.00
CA SER A 33 0.72 -1.87 0.96
C SER A 33 0.25 -0.46 1.29
N GLY A 34 0.99 0.27 2.11
CA GLY A 34 0.70 1.66 2.45
C GLY A 34 0.78 2.60 1.25
N SER A 35 1.61 2.29 0.25
CA SER A 35 1.74 3.09 -0.96
C SER A 35 0.43 3.15 -1.76
N ILE A 36 -0.37 2.09 -1.76
CA ILE A 36 -1.66 2.02 -2.46
C ILE A 36 -2.67 2.97 -1.80
N TYR A 37 -2.77 2.96 -0.47
CA TYR A 37 -3.63 3.91 0.25
C TYR A 37 -3.19 5.36 0.03
N ARG A 38 -1.88 5.61 -0.04
CA ARG A 38 -1.33 6.92 -0.35
C ARG A 38 -1.66 7.37 -1.76
N ALA A 39 -1.66 6.47 -2.73
CA ALA A 39 -2.08 6.78 -4.11
C ALA A 39 -3.57 7.14 -4.18
N VAL A 40 -4.44 6.42 -3.48
CA VAL A 40 -5.87 6.77 -3.36
C VAL A 40 -6.04 8.14 -2.72
N THR A 41 -5.27 8.44 -1.65
CA THR A 41 -5.30 9.73 -0.98
C THR A 41 -4.85 10.85 -1.92
N LEU A 42 -3.74 10.66 -2.64
CA LEU A 42 -3.24 11.62 -3.63
C LEU A 42 -4.28 11.88 -4.72
N TYR A 43 -4.90 10.82 -5.23
CA TYR A 43 -5.97 10.93 -6.24
C TYR A 43 -7.14 11.77 -5.72
N ALA A 44 -7.58 11.54 -4.48
CA ALA A 44 -8.65 12.30 -3.86
C ALA A 44 -8.30 13.80 -3.73
N LEU A 45 -7.06 14.11 -3.32
CA LEU A 45 -6.58 15.48 -3.18
C LEU A 45 -6.46 16.19 -4.54
N GLN A 46 -5.95 15.51 -5.56
CA GLN A 46 -5.80 16.06 -6.92
C GLN A 46 -7.15 16.35 -7.59
N ASN A 47 -8.19 15.60 -7.24
CA ASN A 47 -9.54 15.78 -7.77
C ASN A 47 -10.46 16.64 -6.87
N ASN A 48 -9.88 17.38 -5.91
CA ASN A 48 -10.60 18.26 -4.98
C ASN A 48 -11.73 17.53 -4.21
N LEU A 49 -11.50 16.27 -3.85
CA LEU A 49 -12.47 15.45 -3.12
C LEU A 49 -12.34 15.58 -1.59
N LEU A 50 -11.54 16.50 -1.10
CA LEU A 50 -11.47 16.92 0.30
C LEU A 50 -12.13 18.30 0.43
N LEU A 51 -13.27 18.38 1.12
CA LEU A 51 -14.03 19.60 1.31
C LEU A 51 -14.26 19.84 2.80
N ASN A 52 -13.89 21.03 3.30
CA ASN A 52 -14.05 21.41 4.71
C ASN A 52 -13.47 20.35 5.69
N GLY A 53 -12.31 19.79 5.35
CA GLY A 53 -11.64 18.77 6.16
C GLY A 53 -12.28 17.38 6.11
N LYS A 54 -13.24 17.12 5.22
CA LYS A 54 -13.88 15.81 5.05
C LYS A 54 -13.80 15.31 3.63
N PHE A 55 -13.50 14.02 3.46
CA PHE A 55 -13.50 13.39 2.14
C PHE A 55 -14.92 13.13 1.63
N LEU A 56 -15.13 13.45 0.36
CA LEU A 56 -16.36 13.14 -0.37
C LEU A 56 -16.33 11.67 -0.83
N ILE A 57 -16.50 10.75 0.12
CA ILE A 57 -16.23 9.31 -0.09
C ILE A 57 -17.05 8.71 -1.23
N ASN A 58 -18.32 9.02 -1.34
CA ASN A 58 -19.16 8.46 -2.42
C ASN A 58 -18.67 8.93 -3.80
N LYS A 59 -18.26 10.20 -3.95
CA LYS A 59 -17.67 10.72 -5.17
C LYS A 59 -16.30 10.07 -5.45
N LEU A 60 -15.49 9.89 -4.41
CA LEU A 60 -14.19 9.22 -4.54
C LEU A 60 -14.37 7.78 -5.06
N ILE A 61 -15.24 6.99 -4.45
CA ILE A 61 -15.51 5.61 -4.89
C ILE A 61 -15.98 5.57 -6.35
N SER A 62 -16.91 6.45 -6.73
CA SER A 62 -17.39 6.51 -8.11
C SER A 62 -16.26 6.88 -9.09
N SER A 63 -15.38 7.81 -8.74
CA SER A 63 -14.27 8.21 -9.61
C SER A 63 -13.15 7.17 -9.66
N LEU A 64 -12.92 6.41 -8.58
CA LEU A 64 -11.95 5.32 -8.56
C LEU A 64 -12.32 4.18 -9.52
N SER A 65 -13.62 3.98 -9.79
CA SER A 65 -14.07 2.94 -10.74
C SER A 65 -13.65 3.21 -12.18
N THR A 66 -13.38 4.46 -12.53
CA THR A 66 -12.93 4.91 -13.86
C THR A 66 -11.46 5.30 -13.91
N SER A 67 -10.78 5.30 -12.77
CA SER A 67 -9.35 5.59 -12.67
C SER A 67 -8.51 4.32 -12.75
N ASN A 68 -7.26 4.46 -13.18
CA ASN A 68 -6.27 3.39 -13.15
C ASN A 68 -5.22 3.69 -12.07
N ILE A 69 -5.43 3.12 -10.88
CA ILE A 69 -4.41 3.11 -9.83
C ILE A 69 -3.73 1.74 -9.85
N SER A 70 -2.45 1.71 -10.15
CA SER A 70 -1.72 0.47 -10.37
C SER A 70 -0.28 0.54 -9.87
N LEU A 71 0.28 -0.62 -9.57
CA LEU A 71 1.70 -0.82 -9.33
C LEU A 71 2.33 -1.32 -10.62
N LYS A 72 3.35 -0.61 -11.10
CA LYS A 72 4.12 -1.01 -12.29
C LYS A 72 5.56 -1.28 -11.92
N GLU A 73 6.07 -2.38 -12.41
CA GLU A 73 7.48 -2.75 -12.27
C GLU A 73 8.33 -1.96 -13.27
N ASN A 74 9.38 -1.32 -12.79
CA ASN A 74 10.36 -0.67 -13.67
C ASN A 74 11.41 -1.67 -14.17
N LYS A 75 12.33 -1.21 -15.02
CA LYS A 75 13.40 -2.02 -15.61
C LYS A 75 14.35 -2.66 -14.57
N ASN A 76 14.35 -2.17 -13.34
CA ASN A 76 15.19 -2.65 -12.24
C ASN A 76 14.43 -3.58 -11.28
N GLY A 77 13.21 -4.02 -11.63
CA GLY A 77 12.41 -4.88 -10.77
C GLY A 77 11.75 -4.16 -9.57
N ILE A 78 11.75 -2.82 -9.57
CA ILE A 78 11.17 -2.02 -8.49
C ILE A 78 9.74 -1.64 -8.86
N PHE A 79 8.80 -1.92 -7.96
CA PHE A 79 7.41 -1.52 -8.11
C PHE A 79 7.23 -0.05 -7.71
N LYS A 80 6.53 0.69 -8.56
CA LYS A 80 6.18 2.10 -8.35
C LYS A 80 4.69 2.32 -8.55
N MET A 81 4.13 3.22 -7.75
CA MET A 81 2.73 3.62 -7.87
C MET A 81 2.49 4.50 -9.10
N HIS A 82 1.44 4.19 -9.83
CA HIS A 82 0.96 4.96 -10.98
C HIS A 82 -0.52 5.33 -10.79
N ILE A 83 -0.88 6.53 -11.21
CA ILE A 83 -2.26 6.99 -11.35
C ILE A 83 -2.45 7.41 -12.81
N ASN A 84 -3.38 6.75 -13.53
CA ASN A 84 -3.63 7.02 -14.94
C ASN A 84 -2.33 7.03 -15.77
N ASP A 85 -1.50 6.00 -15.56
CA ASP A 85 -0.20 5.77 -16.21
C ASP A 85 0.95 6.74 -15.82
N LEU A 86 0.70 7.72 -14.96
CA LEU A 86 1.72 8.64 -14.45
C LEU A 86 2.38 8.07 -13.19
N ASP A 87 3.72 8.00 -13.17
CA ASP A 87 4.50 7.67 -11.96
C ASP A 87 4.23 8.74 -10.89
N VAL A 88 3.76 8.30 -9.73
CA VAL A 88 3.43 9.18 -8.60
C VAL A 88 4.20 8.83 -7.32
N GLU A 89 5.22 7.97 -7.42
CA GLU A 89 5.94 7.43 -6.26
C GLU A 89 6.47 8.53 -5.32
N ASP A 90 7.03 9.60 -5.85
CA ASP A 90 7.52 10.71 -5.03
C ASP A 90 6.36 11.55 -4.45
N LYS A 91 5.29 11.74 -5.22
CA LYS A 91 4.14 12.55 -4.81
C LYS A 91 3.36 11.92 -3.67
N ILE A 92 3.25 10.60 -3.63
CA ILE A 92 2.53 9.88 -2.56
C ILE A 92 3.25 9.98 -1.20
N ARG A 93 4.53 10.37 -1.18
CA ARG A 93 5.32 10.56 0.05
C ARG A 93 5.21 11.98 0.63
N GLY A 94 4.55 12.89 -0.06
CA GLY A 94 4.38 14.28 0.37
C GLY A 94 3.59 14.43 1.67
N SER A 95 3.81 15.56 2.38
CA SER A 95 3.19 15.86 3.68
C SER A 95 1.66 15.87 3.63
N LYS A 96 1.07 16.46 2.57
CA LYS A 96 -0.39 16.49 2.40
C LYS A 96 -1.00 15.09 2.36
N VAL A 97 -0.39 14.15 1.64
CA VAL A 97 -0.84 12.76 1.59
C VAL A 97 -0.66 12.10 2.96
N SER A 98 0.49 12.30 3.59
CA SER A 98 0.80 11.71 4.90
C SER A 98 -0.19 12.14 5.99
N ASN A 99 -0.67 13.38 5.94
CA ASN A 99 -1.63 13.92 6.91
C ASN A 99 -3.04 13.33 6.76
N HIS A 100 -3.39 12.79 5.60
CA HIS A 100 -4.76 12.35 5.30
C HIS A 100 -4.90 10.84 5.05
N VAL A 101 -3.80 10.13 4.82
CA VAL A 101 -3.85 8.70 4.46
C VAL A 101 -4.54 7.83 5.52
N SER A 102 -4.33 8.13 6.80
CA SER A 102 -4.95 7.37 7.89
C SER A 102 -6.47 7.53 7.94
N GLU A 103 -7.00 8.68 7.52
CA GLU A 103 -8.43 8.92 7.43
C GLU A 103 -9.03 8.11 6.27
N ILE A 104 -8.43 8.18 5.10
CA ILE A 104 -8.85 7.42 3.90
C ILE A 104 -8.87 5.91 4.19
N ALA A 105 -7.87 5.39 4.89
CA ALA A 105 -7.75 3.96 5.19
C ALA A 105 -8.82 3.42 6.15
N LYS A 106 -9.60 4.26 6.81
CA LYS A 106 -10.72 3.85 7.69
C LYS A 106 -11.97 3.44 6.91
N PHE A 107 -12.13 3.91 5.68
CA PHE A 107 -13.35 3.66 4.91
C PHE A 107 -13.35 2.25 4.31
N GLN A 108 -14.36 1.46 4.64
CA GLN A 108 -14.46 0.05 4.20
C GLN A 108 -14.41 -0.08 2.68
N LYS A 109 -15.16 0.73 1.94
CA LYS A 109 -15.16 0.70 0.46
C LYS A 109 -13.79 0.99 -0.14
N ILE A 110 -13.00 1.87 0.49
CA ILE A 110 -11.61 2.12 0.08
C ILE A 110 -10.75 0.89 0.36
N ARG A 111 -10.92 0.26 1.51
CA ARG A 111 -10.18 -0.97 1.86
C ARG A 111 -10.49 -2.11 0.88
N GLU A 112 -11.74 -2.25 0.47
CA GLU A 112 -12.16 -3.23 -0.56
C GLU A 112 -11.51 -2.95 -1.92
N PHE A 113 -11.47 -1.68 -2.34
CA PHE A 113 -10.78 -1.26 -3.56
C PHE A 113 -9.28 -1.58 -3.51
N VAL A 114 -8.61 -1.22 -2.42
CA VAL A 114 -7.19 -1.48 -2.20
C VAL A 114 -6.90 -2.99 -2.14
N LEU A 115 -7.75 -3.76 -1.45
CA LEU A 115 -7.64 -5.21 -1.33
C LEU A 115 -7.61 -5.91 -2.71
N LYS A 116 -8.44 -5.44 -3.65
CA LYS A 116 -8.43 -5.96 -5.02
C LYS A 116 -7.07 -5.76 -5.68
N ILE A 117 -6.52 -4.54 -5.61
CA ILE A 117 -5.20 -4.23 -6.18
C ILE A 117 -4.11 -5.11 -5.54
N GLN A 118 -4.11 -5.24 -4.21
CA GLN A 118 -3.14 -6.04 -3.47
C GLN A 118 -3.16 -7.52 -3.91
N ARG A 119 -4.35 -8.10 -4.05
CA ARG A 119 -4.51 -9.50 -4.46
C ARG A 119 -4.18 -9.74 -5.92
N ASP A 120 -4.49 -8.79 -6.80
CA ASP A 120 -4.20 -8.92 -8.23
C ASP A 120 -2.70 -9.00 -8.50
N ILE A 121 -1.88 -8.25 -7.77
CA ILE A 121 -0.41 -8.28 -7.92
C ILE A 121 0.17 -9.67 -7.63
N SER A 122 -0.37 -10.39 -6.65
CA SER A 122 0.14 -11.71 -6.24
C SER A 122 -0.19 -12.84 -7.21
N LYS A 123 -1.07 -12.62 -8.18
CA LYS A 123 -1.46 -13.65 -9.15
C LYS A 123 -0.34 -14.04 -10.10
N ASP A 124 0.52 -13.08 -10.43
CA ASP A 124 1.51 -13.24 -11.49
C ASP A 124 2.93 -13.50 -10.98
N LYS A 125 3.20 -13.26 -9.70
CA LYS A 125 4.56 -13.40 -9.14
C LYS A 125 4.57 -13.63 -7.64
N SER A 126 5.67 -14.20 -7.16
CA SER A 126 5.97 -14.32 -5.73
C SER A 126 6.27 -12.94 -5.15
N ILE A 127 5.74 -12.66 -3.95
CA ILE A 127 5.79 -11.33 -3.33
C ILE A 127 6.23 -11.38 -1.87
N VAL A 128 6.84 -10.30 -1.40
CA VAL A 128 6.93 -9.92 0.01
C VAL A 128 6.12 -8.63 0.17
N MET A 129 5.02 -8.69 0.89
CA MET A 129 4.17 -7.52 1.13
C MET A 129 4.23 -7.11 2.59
N ASP A 130 4.51 -5.84 2.84
CA ASP A 130 4.48 -5.29 4.19
C ASP A 130 3.29 -4.36 4.42
N GLY A 131 2.78 -4.39 5.66
CA GLY A 131 1.63 -3.59 6.06
C GLY A 131 1.26 -3.71 7.52
N ARG A 132 -0.03 -3.72 7.82
CA ARG A 132 -0.55 -3.82 9.20
C ARG A 132 -1.47 -5.03 9.43
N ASP A 133 -2.15 -5.48 8.40
CA ASP A 133 -3.13 -6.57 8.45
C ASP A 133 -3.03 -7.47 7.20
N ILE A 134 -1.83 -7.56 6.63
CA ILE A 134 -1.60 -8.28 5.36
C ILE A 134 -1.80 -9.78 5.58
N GLY A 135 -1.16 -10.35 6.59
CA GLY A 135 -1.25 -11.79 6.88
C GLY A 135 -2.54 -12.22 7.58
N SER A 136 -3.31 -11.28 8.13
CA SER A 136 -4.60 -11.60 8.76
C SER A 136 -5.79 -11.36 7.85
N PHE A 137 -5.77 -10.33 7.02
CA PHE A 137 -6.90 -9.90 6.21
C PHE A 137 -6.66 -10.02 4.70
N VAL A 138 -5.52 -9.53 4.19
CA VAL A 138 -5.26 -9.50 2.74
C VAL A 138 -4.93 -10.90 2.22
N PHE A 139 -3.99 -11.59 2.87
CA PHE A 139 -3.54 -12.94 2.54
C PHE A 139 -3.61 -13.87 3.77
N PRO A 140 -4.80 -14.25 4.21
CA PRO A 140 -4.95 -15.14 5.38
C PRO A 140 -4.29 -16.51 5.18
N ASN A 141 -4.08 -16.92 3.93
CA ASN A 141 -3.42 -18.16 3.56
C ASN A 141 -2.00 -17.93 2.98
N ALA A 142 -1.32 -16.83 3.36
CA ALA A 142 0.07 -16.60 2.96
C ALA A 142 0.98 -17.72 3.43
N ASP A 143 2.00 -18.08 2.61
CA ASP A 143 2.93 -19.18 2.88
C ASP A 143 3.76 -18.91 4.14
N VAL A 144 4.18 -17.64 4.33
CA VAL A 144 4.91 -17.22 5.54
C VAL A 144 4.37 -15.88 6.02
N LYS A 145 4.18 -15.76 7.33
CA LYS A 145 3.69 -14.55 7.98
C LYS A 145 4.63 -14.15 9.11
N PHE A 146 5.08 -12.90 9.07
CA PHE A 146 5.86 -12.28 10.14
C PHE A 146 5.06 -11.14 10.76
N TYR A 147 5.20 -11.00 12.05
CA TYR A 147 4.76 -9.81 12.78
C TYR A 147 5.98 -9.16 13.45
N ILE A 148 6.25 -7.91 13.08
CA ILE A 148 7.37 -7.13 13.64
C ILE A 148 6.81 -6.22 14.71
N ASP A 149 7.19 -6.47 15.94
CA ASP A 149 6.93 -5.56 17.05
C ASP A 149 8.21 -4.81 17.44
N SER A 150 8.06 -3.56 17.81
CA SER A 150 9.16 -2.74 18.33
C SER A 150 8.64 -1.87 19.45
N SER A 151 9.45 -1.67 20.49
CA SER A 151 9.07 -0.79 21.60
C SER A 151 8.76 0.63 21.10
N ILE A 152 7.92 1.34 21.84
CA ILE A 152 7.55 2.74 21.54
C ILE A 152 8.81 3.62 21.50
N GLU A 153 9.78 3.37 22.36
CA GLU A 153 11.06 4.09 22.42
C GLU A 153 11.86 3.93 21.12
N THR A 154 11.92 2.72 20.55
CA THR A 154 12.63 2.45 19.30
C THR A 154 11.93 3.10 18.08
N ARG A 155 10.61 3.31 18.16
CA ARG A 155 9.83 3.93 17.07
C ARG A 155 9.89 5.46 17.05
N SER A 156 10.25 6.07 18.17
CA SER A 156 10.35 7.54 18.34
C SER A 156 11.75 8.11 18.02
N MET A 157 12.72 7.26 17.74
CA MET A 157 14.02 7.64 17.21
C MET A 157 13.97 7.75 15.68
#